data_eb3b55c1db6253f0d294a74d523a22e4
#
_entry.id   eb3b55c1db6253f0d294a74d523a22e4
#
_cell.length_a   1.000
_cell.length_b   1.000
_cell.length_c   1.000
_cell.angle_alpha   90.00
_cell.angle_beta   90.00
_cell.angle_gamma   90.00
#
_symmetry.space_group_name_H-M   'P 1'
#
loop_
_entity.id
_entity.type
_entity.pdbx_description
1 polymer ?
#
loop_
_entity_poly.entity_id
_entity_poly.type
_entity_poly.pdbx_seq_one_letter_code
_entity_poly.pdbx_strand_id
1 'polypeptide(L)'
;MISSYQALPLPRSLVTDLPAVVPSYPVHRRIPAEPLRLPWPLKALGSADSGIDVLPDGRLRCWIRHEVLRGVTPTMLAWWFAHLEGDVEVCGRCIARYRVWHPYDHVHAGYARRLPDGSVGPGAVLRIKEFLGGDPRFLVDVESEIEKLDEEGFIHNPIVHGLRGIARMEYSFRAVPGGTQYENCLIVGPDARWGRAGQWLQPLAQRLAFPPGKGDAWLRHNIEEVGMFEHFLPALYQSEMEC
;
A
#
# COMPACT_ATOMS: atom_id res chain seq x y z
N MET A 1 4.89 -29.43 0.91
CA MET A 1 3.80 -29.01 0.00
C MET A 1 3.48 -27.58 0.35
N ILE A 2 3.96 -26.64 -0.44
CA ILE A 2 3.67 -25.20 -0.26
C ILE A 2 2.27 -25.02 -0.83
N SER A 3 1.29 -24.81 0.05
CA SER A 3 -0.07 -24.43 -0.36
C SER A 3 0.03 -23.07 -1.02
N SER A 4 -0.07 -23.02 -2.35
CA SER A 4 -0.18 -21.76 -3.09
C SER A 4 -1.51 -21.10 -2.67
N TYR A 5 -1.40 -20.08 -1.82
CA TYR A 5 -2.54 -19.26 -1.50
C TYR A 5 -2.93 -18.48 -2.76
N GLN A 6 -4.02 -18.89 -3.39
CA GLN A 6 -4.64 -18.09 -4.44
C GLN A 6 -5.58 -17.08 -3.76
N ALA A 7 -5.26 -15.80 -3.86
CA ALA A 7 -6.21 -14.78 -3.47
C ALA A 7 -7.50 -14.99 -4.26
N LEU A 8 -8.61 -15.06 -3.56
CA LEU A 8 -9.92 -15.21 -4.19
C LEU A 8 -10.19 -13.93 -5.02
N PRO A 9 -10.62 -14.07 -6.28
CA PRO A 9 -11.03 -12.93 -7.07
C PRO A 9 -12.17 -12.18 -6.38
N LEU A 10 -12.20 -10.86 -6.52
CA LEU A 10 -13.32 -10.06 -6.06
C LEU A 10 -14.62 -10.56 -6.73
N PRO A 11 -15.66 -10.89 -5.97
CA PRO A 11 -16.95 -11.23 -6.55
C PRO A 11 -17.48 -10.08 -7.42
N ARG A 12 -18.12 -10.39 -8.53
CA ARG A 12 -18.72 -9.36 -9.44
C ARG A 12 -19.66 -8.41 -8.71
N SER A 13 -20.41 -8.90 -7.71
CA SER A 13 -21.29 -8.10 -6.87
C SER A 13 -20.59 -7.00 -6.09
N LEU A 14 -19.31 -7.20 -5.72
CA LEU A 14 -18.55 -6.19 -4.98
C LEU A 14 -18.16 -4.97 -5.82
N VAL A 15 -18.17 -5.10 -7.15
CA VAL A 15 -17.84 -4.00 -8.05
C VAL A 15 -19.06 -3.08 -8.26
N THR A 16 -20.27 -3.64 -8.17
CA THR A 16 -21.53 -2.90 -8.36
C THR A 16 -22.04 -2.22 -7.10
N ASP A 17 -21.69 -2.74 -5.92
CA ASP A 17 -22.19 -2.24 -4.62
C ASP A 17 -21.33 -1.13 -4.02
N LEU A 18 -20.42 -0.56 -4.78
CA LEU A 18 -19.62 0.57 -4.32
C LEU A 18 -20.47 1.83 -4.27
N PRO A 19 -20.38 2.61 -3.19
CA PRO A 19 -21.15 3.84 -3.10
C PRO A 19 -20.91 4.71 -4.33
N ALA A 20 -21.98 5.22 -4.92
CA ALA A 20 -21.96 6.06 -6.11
C ALA A 20 -21.14 7.36 -5.96
N VAL A 21 -20.72 7.68 -4.75
CA VAL A 21 -19.84 8.81 -4.42
C VAL A 21 -18.39 8.33 -4.43
N VAL A 22 -17.96 7.80 -5.54
CA VAL A 22 -16.54 7.72 -5.81
C VAL A 22 -16.14 9.04 -6.45
N PRO A 23 -15.23 9.79 -5.82
CA PRO A 23 -14.83 11.08 -6.34
C PRO A 23 -14.38 10.97 -7.78
N SER A 24 -14.46 12.06 -8.48
CA SER A 24 -14.16 12.34 -9.88
C SER A 24 -12.82 11.81 -10.40
N TYR A 25 -12.53 10.53 -10.22
CA TYR A 25 -11.44 9.91 -10.94
C TYR A 25 -11.79 9.79 -12.44
N PRO A 26 -10.83 10.01 -13.32
CA PRO A 26 -10.99 9.70 -14.74
C PRO A 26 -11.52 8.28 -14.93
N VAL A 27 -12.28 8.06 -16.00
CA VAL A 27 -12.98 6.77 -16.25
C VAL A 27 -12.02 5.57 -16.22
N HIS A 28 -10.78 5.73 -16.69
CA HIS A 28 -9.77 4.68 -16.68
C HIS A 28 -9.23 4.34 -15.27
N ARG A 29 -9.56 5.14 -14.27
CA ARG A 29 -9.19 4.94 -12.86
C ARG A 29 -10.35 4.40 -12.01
N ARG A 30 -11.37 3.88 -12.63
CA ARG A 30 -12.46 3.21 -11.93
C ARG A 30 -11.99 1.88 -11.37
N ILE A 31 -12.73 1.39 -10.37
CA ILE A 31 -12.55 0.04 -9.87
C ILE A 31 -12.71 -0.93 -11.02
N PRO A 32 -11.77 -1.89 -11.20
CA PRO A 32 -11.87 -2.82 -12.30
C PRO A 32 -13.13 -3.67 -12.19
N ALA A 33 -13.80 -3.87 -13.31
CA ALA A 33 -14.96 -4.74 -13.39
C ALA A 33 -14.61 -6.22 -13.12
N GLU A 34 -13.33 -6.57 -13.33
CA GLU A 34 -12.81 -7.93 -13.11
C GLU A 34 -11.46 -7.89 -12.43
N PRO A 35 -11.15 -8.87 -11.56
CA PRO A 35 -9.83 -9.05 -10.99
C PRO A 35 -8.79 -9.25 -12.10
N LEU A 36 -7.62 -8.64 -11.94
CA LEU A 36 -6.54 -8.80 -12.89
C LEU A 36 -5.86 -10.15 -12.69
N ARG A 37 -5.80 -10.97 -13.72
CA ARG A 37 -5.04 -12.22 -13.70
C ARG A 37 -3.62 -11.96 -14.18
N LEU A 38 -2.66 -12.17 -13.29
CA LEU A 38 -1.23 -12.11 -13.57
C LEU A 38 -0.64 -13.51 -13.59
N PRO A 39 0.50 -13.73 -14.27
CA PRO A 39 1.15 -15.05 -14.34
C PRO A 39 1.85 -15.43 -13.02
N TRP A 40 1.93 -14.53 -12.06
CA TRP A 40 2.67 -14.69 -10.82
C TRP A 40 1.75 -15.00 -9.65
N PRO A 41 2.13 -15.91 -8.75
CA PRO A 41 1.38 -16.17 -7.54
C PRO A 41 1.61 -15.06 -6.51
N LEU A 42 0.58 -14.77 -5.71
CA LEU A 42 0.75 -13.96 -4.51
C LEU A 42 1.50 -14.76 -3.44
N LYS A 43 2.30 -14.09 -2.62
CA LYS A 43 2.97 -14.75 -1.48
C LYS A 43 1.95 -15.22 -0.45
N ALA A 44 2.24 -16.37 0.16
CA ALA A 44 1.43 -16.89 1.26
C ALA A 44 1.62 -16.05 2.52
N LEU A 45 0.59 -15.95 3.37
CA LEU A 45 0.67 -15.18 4.62
C LEU A 45 1.82 -15.63 5.53
N GLY A 46 2.13 -16.93 5.55
CA GLY A 46 3.24 -17.49 6.32
C GLY A 46 4.64 -17.20 5.75
N SER A 47 4.78 -16.41 4.69
CA SER A 47 6.07 -16.00 4.13
C SER A 47 6.68 -14.78 4.83
N ALA A 48 6.01 -14.23 5.83
CA ALA A 48 6.49 -13.07 6.57
C ALA A 48 6.20 -13.23 8.06
N ASP A 49 7.07 -12.64 8.89
CA ASP A 49 6.73 -12.42 10.30
C ASP A 49 5.83 -11.18 10.40
N SER A 50 4.73 -11.28 11.11
CA SER A 50 3.78 -10.17 11.22
C SER A 50 3.00 -10.20 12.52
N GLY A 51 2.46 -9.06 12.93
CA GLY A 51 1.65 -8.96 14.12
C GLY A 51 0.93 -7.64 14.28
N ILE A 52 0.05 -7.61 15.29
CA ILE A 52 -0.68 -6.42 15.71
C ILE A 52 -0.43 -6.22 17.20
N ASP A 53 0.18 -5.10 17.55
CA ASP A 53 0.55 -4.75 18.92
C ASP A 53 -0.15 -3.47 19.35
N VAL A 54 -0.26 -3.29 20.68
CA VAL A 54 -0.59 -2.01 21.30
C VAL A 54 0.70 -1.36 21.80
N LEU A 55 1.01 -0.17 21.32
CA LEU A 55 2.18 0.59 21.75
C LEU A 55 2.00 1.12 23.19
N PRO A 56 3.10 1.50 23.89
CA PRO A 56 3.02 2.04 25.25
C PRO A 56 2.13 3.28 25.38
N ASP A 57 1.96 4.06 24.31
CA ASP A 57 1.08 5.22 24.25
C ASP A 57 -0.37 4.85 23.87
N GLY A 58 -0.65 3.54 23.74
CA GLY A 58 -1.96 2.95 23.44
C GLY A 58 -2.31 2.93 21.95
N ARG A 59 -1.49 3.46 21.03
CA ARG A 59 -1.73 3.34 19.60
C ARG A 59 -1.59 1.89 19.14
N LEU A 60 -2.33 1.51 18.10
CA LEU A 60 -2.17 0.20 17.45
C LEU A 60 -1.00 0.25 16.47
N ARG A 61 -0.21 -0.82 16.40
CA ARG A 61 0.81 -1.04 15.40
C ARG A 61 0.55 -2.38 14.70
N CYS A 62 0.27 -2.35 13.42
CA CYS A 62 0.37 -3.52 12.55
C CYS A 62 1.77 -3.51 11.93
N TRP A 63 2.48 -4.61 11.98
CA TRP A 63 3.86 -4.67 11.47
C TRP A 63 4.10 -5.95 10.69
N ILE A 64 4.98 -5.86 9.69
CA ILE A 64 5.39 -6.98 8.85
C ILE A 64 6.90 -6.89 8.61
N ARG A 65 7.56 -8.02 8.77
CA ARG A 65 8.92 -8.27 8.33
C ARG A 65 8.87 -9.32 7.23
N HIS A 66 9.09 -8.88 6.00
CA HIS A 66 9.01 -9.75 4.84
C HIS A 66 10.24 -10.66 4.73
N GLU A 67 10.12 -11.76 4.00
CA GLU A 67 11.29 -12.45 3.46
C GLU A 67 12.09 -11.49 2.58
N VAL A 68 13.37 -11.77 2.40
CA VAL A 68 14.24 -10.98 1.50
C VAL A 68 13.61 -10.90 0.11
N LEU A 69 13.38 -9.69 -0.38
CA LEU A 69 12.93 -9.43 -1.74
C LEU A 69 14.09 -9.67 -2.70
N ARG A 70 14.05 -10.82 -3.39
CA ARG A 70 15.14 -11.28 -4.25
C ARG A 70 15.24 -10.45 -5.52
N GLY A 71 16.44 -9.99 -5.84
CA GLY A 71 16.69 -9.20 -7.04
C GLY A 71 16.17 -7.78 -6.99
N VAL A 72 15.51 -7.36 -5.91
CA VAL A 72 15.01 -6.00 -5.70
C VAL A 72 16.00 -5.23 -4.85
N THR A 73 16.39 -4.03 -5.28
CA THR A 73 17.29 -3.15 -4.53
C THR A 73 16.52 -2.04 -3.82
N PRO A 74 17.06 -1.43 -2.75
CA PRO A 74 16.48 -0.24 -2.14
C PRO A 74 16.24 0.91 -3.12
N THR A 75 17.16 1.13 -4.06
CA THR A 75 17.01 2.13 -5.12
C THR A 75 15.77 1.88 -5.99
N MET A 76 15.51 0.62 -6.37
CA MET A 76 14.30 0.25 -7.11
C MET A 76 13.03 0.55 -6.32
N LEU A 77 13.04 0.32 -5.01
CA LEU A 77 11.89 0.61 -4.14
C LEU A 77 11.65 2.12 -4.00
N ALA A 78 12.71 2.90 -3.78
CA ALA A 78 12.60 4.36 -3.74
C ALA A 78 12.07 4.91 -5.09
N TRP A 79 12.58 4.39 -6.20
CA TRP A 79 12.09 4.74 -7.53
C TRP A 79 10.61 4.37 -7.70
N TRP A 80 10.20 3.18 -7.28
CA TRP A 80 8.82 2.72 -7.39
C TRP A 80 7.84 3.66 -6.70
N PHE A 81 8.12 4.04 -5.45
CA PHE A 81 7.26 4.95 -4.70
C PHE A 81 7.25 6.39 -5.23
N ALA A 82 8.19 6.76 -6.09
CA ALA A 82 8.17 8.01 -6.84
C ALA A 82 7.43 7.89 -8.20
N HIS A 83 7.13 6.67 -8.68
CA HIS A 83 6.63 6.40 -10.03
C HIS A 83 5.41 5.45 -10.05
N LEU A 84 4.50 5.57 -9.08
CA LEU A 84 3.29 4.71 -8.98
C LEU A 84 2.30 4.92 -10.13
N GLU A 85 2.34 6.10 -10.77
CA GLU A 85 1.50 6.42 -11.92
C GLU A 85 2.05 5.82 -13.21
N GLY A 86 1.16 5.67 -14.20
CA GLY A 86 1.50 5.13 -15.51
C GLY A 86 1.14 3.66 -15.66
N ASP A 87 1.51 3.13 -16.78
CA ASP A 87 1.19 1.76 -17.19
C ASP A 87 2.47 0.95 -17.38
N VAL A 88 2.32 -0.36 -17.40
CA VAL A 88 3.37 -1.33 -17.72
C VAL A 88 2.79 -2.43 -18.60
N GLU A 89 3.59 -2.93 -19.53
CA GLU A 89 3.19 -4.07 -20.35
C GLU A 89 3.47 -5.39 -19.61
N VAL A 90 2.41 -6.19 -19.44
CA VAL A 90 2.51 -7.55 -18.88
C VAL A 90 1.78 -8.51 -19.81
N CYS A 91 2.49 -9.48 -20.37
CA CYS A 91 1.93 -10.49 -21.30
C CYS A 91 1.13 -9.86 -22.46
N GLY A 92 1.67 -8.82 -23.10
CA GLY A 92 1.01 -8.13 -24.22
C GLY A 92 -0.19 -7.26 -23.84
N ARG A 93 -0.35 -6.96 -22.56
CA ARG A 93 -1.43 -6.12 -22.03
C ARG A 93 -0.86 -4.90 -21.33
N CYS A 94 -1.36 -3.72 -21.69
CA CYS A 94 -1.06 -2.47 -20.99
C CYS A 94 -1.91 -2.38 -19.71
N ILE A 95 -1.26 -2.33 -18.55
CA ILE A 95 -1.88 -2.42 -17.23
C ILE A 95 -1.34 -1.31 -16.34
N ALA A 96 -2.22 -0.62 -15.60
CA ALA A 96 -1.80 0.38 -14.63
C ALA A 96 -0.80 -0.22 -13.62
N ARG A 97 0.35 0.44 -13.43
CA ARG A 97 1.45 0.00 -12.54
C ARG A 97 0.94 -0.42 -11.16
N TYR A 98 0.10 0.42 -10.56
CA TYR A 98 -0.44 0.16 -9.23
C TYR A 98 -1.23 -1.15 -9.16
N ARG A 99 -1.95 -1.52 -10.24
CA ARG A 99 -2.70 -2.77 -10.32
C ARG A 99 -1.84 -4.01 -10.53
N VAL A 100 -0.66 -3.86 -11.12
CA VAL A 100 0.30 -4.97 -11.22
C VAL A 100 0.88 -5.29 -9.84
N TRP A 101 1.02 -4.30 -8.98
CA TRP A 101 1.53 -4.49 -7.62
C TRP A 101 0.55 -5.27 -6.73
N HIS A 102 -0.78 -5.00 -6.81
CA HIS A 102 -1.79 -5.88 -6.20
C HIS A 102 -3.00 -6.06 -7.13
N PRO A 103 -3.12 -7.22 -7.81
CA PRO A 103 -4.08 -7.39 -8.91
C PRO A 103 -5.56 -7.43 -8.48
N TYR A 104 -5.84 -7.65 -7.19
CA TYR A 104 -7.19 -7.79 -6.66
C TYR A 104 -7.65 -6.56 -5.88
N ASP A 105 -6.79 -6.03 -5.02
CA ASP A 105 -7.16 -5.00 -4.06
C ASP A 105 -6.94 -3.58 -4.60
N HIS A 106 -5.91 -3.38 -5.43
CA HIS A 106 -5.54 -2.06 -5.92
C HIS A 106 -6.50 -1.56 -7.00
N VAL A 107 -6.92 -0.31 -6.86
CA VAL A 107 -7.79 0.39 -7.79
C VAL A 107 -7.05 1.52 -8.47
N HIS A 108 -6.42 2.40 -7.69
CA HIS A 108 -5.76 3.59 -8.20
C HIS A 108 -4.72 4.12 -7.21
N ALA A 109 -3.57 4.54 -7.74
CA ALA A 109 -2.64 5.42 -7.07
C ALA A 109 -2.24 6.58 -8.00
N GLY A 110 -1.89 7.72 -7.39
CA GLY A 110 -1.39 8.88 -8.08
C GLY A 110 -0.98 9.97 -7.08
N TYR A 111 -0.47 11.09 -7.59
CA TYR A 111 -0.03 12.19 -6.72
C TYR A 111 -1.02 13.35 -6.83
N ALA A 112 -1.80 13.56 -5.76
CA ALA A 112 -2.72 14.69 -5.63
C ALA A 112 -1.96 16.03 -5.64
N ARG A 113 -0.70 16.03 -5.14
CA ARG A 113 0.20 17.16 -5.21
C ARG A 113 1.65 16.68 -5.36
N ARG A 114 2.34 17.18 -6.37
CA ARG A 114 3.78 17.01 -6.55
C ARG A 114 4.54 18.20 -5.97
N LEU A 115 5.85 18.10 -5.87
CA LEU A 115 6.71 19.21 -5.52
C LEU A 115 6.71 20.30 -6.63
N PRO A 116 7.16 21.52 -6.36
CA PRO A 116 7.13 22.60 -7.36
C PRO A 116 7.89 22.31 -8.65
N ASP A 117 8.90 21.47 -8.60
CA ASP A 117 9.69 21.01 -9.75
C ASP A 117 9.07 19.79 -10.49
N GLY A 118 7.89 19.35 -10.06
CA GLY A 118 7.21 18.19 -10.62
C GLY A 118 7.65 16.84 -10.05
N SER A 119 8.68 16.80 -9.23
CA SER A 119 9.18 15.58 -8.60
C SER A 119 8.27 15.07 -7.48
N VAL A 120 8.56 13.87 -6.98
CA VAL A 120 7.89 13.24 -5.85
C VAL A 120 8.91 13.02 -4.74
N GLY A 121 8.57 13.49 -3.54
CA GLY A 121 9.43 13.39 -2.36
C GLY A 121 8.73 13.96 -1.12
N PRO A 122 9.47 14.24 -0.04
CA PRO A 122 8.92 14.84 1.17
C PRO A 122 8.14 16.13 0.88
N GLY A 123 6.87 16.17 1.32
CA GLY A 123 5.93 17.26 1.03
C GLY A 123 4.98 17.01 -0.14
N ALA A 124 5.23 16.07 -1.02
CA ALA A 124 4.24 15.63 -2.00
C ALA A 124 3.07 14.91 -1.32
N VAL A 125 1.93 14.82 -1.99
CA VAL A 125 0.74 14.14 -1.49
C VAL A 125 0.35 13.01 -2.43
N LEU A 126 0.47 11.79 -1.93
CA LEU A 126 0.00 10.58 -2.57
C LEU A 126 -1.51 10.47 -2.41
N ARG A 127 -2.22 9.97 -3.43
CA ARG A 127 -3.61 9.54 -3.38
C ARG A 127 -3.69 8.07 -3.72
N ILE A 128 -4.26 7.27 -2.83
CA ILE A 128 -4.46 5.84 -3.04
C ILE A 128 -5.91 5.45 -2.85
N LYS A 129 -6.31 4.45 -3.62
CA LYS A 129 -7.61 3.79 -3.51
C LYS A 129 -7.44 2.28 -3.68
N GLU A 130 -7.89 1.54 -2.68
CA GLU A 130 -7.76 0.10 -2.61
C GLU A 130 -8.83 -0.53 -1.71
N PHE A 131 -9.02 -1.86 -1.82
CA PHE A 131 -9.90 -2.65 -0.97
C PHE A 131 -9.10 -3.75 -0.29
N LEU A 132 -8.80 -3.59 1.00
CA LEU A 132 -7.98 -4.56 1.72
C LEU A 132 -8.70 -5.92 1.80
N GLY A 133 -8.04 -6.96 1.26
CA GLY A 133 -8.56 -8.32 1.20
C GLY A 133 -9.78 -8.47 0.28
N GLY A 134 -9.98 -7.55 -0.66
CA GLY A 134 -11.14 -7.53 -1.55
C GLY A 134 -12.47 -7.22 -0.84
N ASP A 135 -12.44 -6.69 0.37
CA ASP A 135 -13.65 -6.42 1.16
C ASP A 135 -14.05 -4.94 1.05
N PRO A 136 -15.27 -4.62 0.54
CA PRO A 136 -15.74 -3.24 0.43
C PRO A 136 -15.83 -2.49 1.76
N ARG A 137 -15.96 -3.21 2.88
CA ARG A 137 -15.97 -2.61 4.22
C ARG A 137 -14.60 -2.03 4.58
N PHE A 138 -13.55 -2.49 3.93
CA PHE A 138 -12.17 -2.07 4.15
C PHE A 138 -11.62 -1.22 3.01
N LEU A 139 -12.51 -0.43 2.39
CA LEU A 139 -12.09 0.59 1.43
C LEU A 139 -11.11 1.55 2.09
N VAL A 140 -9.99 1.75 1.42
CA VAL A 140 -9.03 2.82 1.63
C VAL A 140 -9.16 3.78 0.45
N ASP A 141 -9.52 5.03 0.70
CA ASP A 141 -9.57 6.12 -0.28
C ASP A 141 -9.06 7.36 0.43
N VAL A 142 -7.75 7.55 0.42
CA VAL A 142 -7.09 8.56 1.23
C VAL A 142 -6.02 9.32 0.47
N GLU A 143 -5.83 10.57 0.85
CA GLU A 143 -4.61 11.31 0.58
C GLU A 143 -3.60 11.06 1.68
N SER A 144 -2.33 11.04 1.35
CA SER A 144 -1.26 10.78 2.30
C SER A 144 -0.05 11.64 2.02
N GLU A 145 0.38 12.41 3.01
CA GLU A 145 1.53 13.30 2.89
C GLU A 145 2.82 12.52 3.03
N ILE A 146 3.71 12.65 2.06
CA ILE A 146 5.02 12.00 2.09
C ILE A 146 5.94 12.78 3.05
N GLU A 147 6.49 12.09 4.04
CA GLU A 147 7.43 12.63 5.01
C GLU A 147 8.88 12.27 4.64
N LYS A 148 9.12 11.04 4.16
CA LYS A 148 10.41 10.53 3.73
C LYS A 148 10.23 9.67 2.49
N LEU A 149 11.17 9.78 1.54
CA LEU A 149 11.28 8.85 0.41
C LEU A 149 12.72 8.85 -0.06
N ASP A 150 13.44 7.77 0.24
CA ASP A 150 14.83 7.52 -0.14
C ASP A 150 15.14 6.02 -0.14
N GLU A 151 16.41 5.67 -0.34
CA GLU A 151 16.86 4.27 -0.35
C GLU A 151 16.83 3.57 1.01
N GLU A 152 16.64 4.29 2.10
CA GLU A 152 16.50 3.70 3.44
C GLU A 152 15.03 3.41 3.78
N GLY A 153 14.08 4.06 3.09
CA GLY A 153 12.67 3.82 3.34
C GLY A 153 11.72 4.86 2.79
N PHE A 154 10.45 4.62 3.07
CA PHE A 154 9.34 5.46 2.69
C PHE A 154 8.45 5.69 3.92
N ILE A 155 8.14 6.94 4.24
CA ILE A 155 7.23 7.30 5.33
C ILE A 155 6.17 8.24 4.79
N HIS A 156 4.91 7.91 5.02
CA HIS A 156 3.81 8.79 4.68
C HIS A 156 2.72 8.77 5.74
N ASN A 157 1.95 9.85 5.80
CA ASN A 157 0.96 10.10 6.82
C ASN A 157 -0.44 10.21 6.18
N PRO A 158 -1.26 9.14 6.25
CA PRO A 158 -2.63 9.17 5.73
C PRO A 158 -3.48 10.23 6.43
N ILE A 159 -4.28 10.94 5.63
CA ILE A 159 -5.26 11.93 6.09
C ILE A 159 -6.60 11.22 6.24
N VAL A 160 -6.92 10.79 7.45
CA VAL A 160 -8.11 9.97 7.75
C VAL A 160 -9.29 10.90 8.03
N HIS A 161 -10.32 10.87 7.18
CA HIS A 161 -11.50 11.76 7.28
C HIS A 161 -11.12 13.25 7.44
N GLY A 162 -10.09 13.70 6.74
CA GLY A 162 -9.60 15.07 6.85
C GLY A 162 -8.69 15.36 8.06
N LEU A 163 -8.48 14.37 8.93
CA LEU A 163 -7.66 14.49 10.13
C LEU A 163 -6.24 13.99 9.89
N ARG A 164 -5.25 14.78 10.31
CA ARG A 164 -3.81 14.45 10.28
C ARG A 164 -3.37 13.86 11.62
N GLY A 165 -2.34 13.01 11.59
CA GLY A 165 -1.76 12.44 12.81
C GLY A 165 -2.60 11.34 13.45
N ILE A 166 -3.48 10.72 12.67
CA ILE A 166 -4.30 9.55 13.07
C ILE A 166 -3.69 8.25 12.56
N ALA A 167 -2.99 8.30 11.45
CA ALA A 167 -2.31 7.14 10.88
C ALA A 167 -0.93 7.53 10.38
N ARG A 168 0.01 6.58 10.41
CA ARG A 168 1.37 6.70 9.92
C ARG A 168 1.80 5.38 9.31
N MET A 169 2.26 5.42 8.07
CA MET A 169 2.87 4.29 7.37
C MET A 169 4.38 4.47 7.34
N GLU A 170 5.11 3.43 7.71
CA GLU A 170 6.57 3.41 7.70
C GLU A 170 7.05 2.17 6.97
N TYR A 171 7.97 2.37 6.04
CA TYR A 171 8.64 1.32 5.27
C TYR A 171 10.14 1.50 5.44
N SER A 172 10.84 0.41 5.69
CA SER A 172 12.30 0.35 5.83
C SER A 172 12.88 -0.57 4.77
N PHE A 173 13.92 -0.11 4.10
CA PHE A 173 14.63 -0.81 3.04
C PHE A 173 16.07 -0.99 3.45
N ARG A 174 16.53 -2.22 3.56
CA ARG A 174 17.91 -2.51 3.90
C ARG A 174 18.51 -3.50 2.90
N ALA A 175 19.55 -3.07 2.20
CA ALA A 175 20.28 -3.95 1.29
C ALA A 175 20.87 -5.15 2.06
N VAL A 176 20.68 -6.34 1.52
CA VAL A 176 21.22 -7.60 2.02
C VAL A 176 21.72 -8.45 0.84
N PRO A 177 22.53 -9.48 1.09
CA PRO A 177 22.93 -10.38 0.01
C PRO A 177 21.71 -10.94 -0.74
N GLY A 178 21.67 -10.72 -2.04
CA GLY A 178 20.62 -11.23 -2.93
C GLY A 178 19.36 -10.36 -3.04
N GLY A 179 19.27 -9.22 -2.35
CA GLY A 179 18.09 -8.34 -2.46
C GLY A 179 17.95 -7.32 -1.34
N THR A 180 16.72 -7.11 -0.92
CA THR A 180 16.37 -6.15 0.13
C THR A 180 15.56 -6.79 1.25
N GLN A 181 15.98 -6.59 2.49
CA GLN A 181 15.13 -6.79 3.65
C GLN A 181 14.15 -5.63 3.72
N TYR A 182 12.88 -5.93 3.54
CA TYR A 182 11.79 -4.97 3.57
C TYR A 182 10.96 -5.18 4.83
N GLU A 183 10.71 -4.11 5.56
CA GLU A 183 9.81 -4.12 6.70
C GLU A 183 8.84 -2.94 6.56
N ASN A 184 7.60 -3.12 6.98
CA ASN A 184 6.65 -2.03 7.03
C ASN A 184 5.75 -2.12 8.26
N CYS A 185 5.26 -0.96 8.68
CA CYS A 185 4.25 -0.91 9.72
C CYS A 185 3.25 0.22 9.48
N LEU A 186 2.04 -0.01 9.99
CA LEU A 186 0.98 0.99 10.11
C LEU A 186 0.74 1.24 11.58
N ILE A 187 0.88 2.50 11.98
CA ILE A 187 0.56 2.96 13.33
C ILE A 187 -0.76 3.73 13.27
N VAL A 188 -1.73 3.34 14.11
CA VAL A 188 -3.08 3.93 14.14
C VAL A 188 -3.42 4.46 15.51
N GLY A 189 -3.85 5.68 15.55
CA GLY A 189 -4.21 6.44 16.73
C GLY A 189 -3.58 7.83 16.75
N PRO A 190 -4.17 8.79 17.46
CA PRO A 190 -3.68 10.15 17.56
C PRO A 190 -2.22 10.22 18.00
N ASP A 191 -1.41 10.95 17.26
CA ASP A 191 -0.01 11.17 17.63
C ASP A 191 0.18 12.32 18.63
N ALA A 192 1.43 12.65 18.96
CA ALA A 192 1.77 13.68 19.95
C ALA A 192 1.21 15.08 19.63
N ARG A 193 0.88 15.37 18.35
CA ARG A 193 0.28 16.66 17.94
C ARG A 193 -1.09 16.89 18.55
N TRP A 194 -1.80 15.81 18.92
CA TRP A 194 -3.11 15.87 19.55
C TRP A 194 -3.04 16.14 21.08
N GLY A 195 -1.84 16.08 21.67
CA GLY A 195 -1.64 16.30 23.09
C GLY A 195 -2.54 15.42 23.97
N ARG A 196 -2.98 15.95 25.11
CA ARG A 196 -3.87 15.23 26.06
C ARG A 196 -5.22 14.85 25.44
N ALA A 197 -5.75 15.66 24.53
CA ALA A 197 -7.02 15.36 23.84
C ALA A 197 -6.90 14.07 23.00
N GLY A 198 -5.75 13.79 22.41
CA GLY A 198 -5.50 12.57 21.65
C GLY A 198 -5.71 11.31 22.48
N GLN A 199 -5.29 11.30 23.74
CA GLN A 199 -5.45 10.15 24.63
C GLN A 199 -6.94 9.82 24.86
N TRP A 200 -7.79 10.84 25.03
CA TRP A 200 -9.24 10.66 25.18
C TRP A 200 -9.93 10.21 23.90
N LEU A 201 -9.46 10.67 22.76
CA LEU A 201 -10.05 10.36 21.46
C LEU A 201 -9.53 9.06 20.85
N GLN A 202 -8.48 8.49 21.41
CA GLN A 202 -7.80 7.32 20.85
C GLN A 202 -8.70 6.12 20.59
N PRO A 203 -9.56 5.65 21.52
CA PRO A 203 -10.44 4.51 21.24
C PRO A 203 -11.41 4.78 20.08
N LEU A 204 -11.91 6.02 19.99
CA LEU A 204 -12.80 6.42 18.89
C LEU A 204 -12.05 6.50 17.56
N ALA A 205 -10.88 7.14 17.54
CA ALA A 205 -10.06 7.27 16.36
C ALA A 205 -9.64 5.89 15.81
N GLN A 206 -9.23 4.98 16.67
CA GLN A 206 -8.90 3.60 16.30
C GLN A 206 -10.11 2.86 15.73
N ARG A 207 -11.26 2.94 16.38
CA ARG A 207 -12.48 2.28 15.92
C ARG A 207 -12.95 2.78 14.55
N LEU A 208 -12.79 4.07 14.28
CA LEU A 208 -13.18 4.68 13.00
C LEU A 208 -12.16 4.37 11.89
N ALA A 209 -10.88 4.51 12.18
CA ALA A 209 -9.82 4.28 11.20
C ALA A 209 -9.56 2.79 10.95
N PHE A 210 -9.80 1.96 11.96
CA PHE A 210 -9.39 0.56 11.96
C PHE A 210 -10.47 -0.36 12.59
N PRO A 211 -11.59 -0.57 11.92
CA PRO A 211 -12.65 -1.46 12.40
C PRO A 211 -12.16 -2.91 12.53
N PRO A 212 -12.84 -3.76 13.33
CA PRO A 212 -12.47 -5.16 13.51
C PRO A 212 -12.25 -5.89 12.18
N GLY A 213 -11.18 -6.67 12.10
CA GLY A 213 -10.76 -7.43 10.90
C GLY A 213 -9.97 -6.63 9.87
N LYS A 214 -9.95 -5.28 9.93
CA LYS A 214 -9.17 -4.48 8.99
C LYS A 214 -7.66 -4.68 9.17
N GLY A 215 -7.21 -4.97 10.41
CA GLY A 215 -5.82 -5.28 10.69
C GLY A 215 -5.33 -6.54 9.97
N ASP A 216 -6.08 -7.61 10.09
CA ASP A 216 -5.74 -8.86 9.41
C ASP A 216 -5.78 -8.69 7.89
N ALA A 217 -6.77 -7.95 7.38
CA ALA A 217 -6.87 -7.64 5.96
C ALA A 217 -5.68 -6.79 5.48
N TRP A 218 -5.20 -5.82 6.29
CA TRP A 218 -4.04 -5.00 5.99
C TRP A 218 -2.74 -5.84 5.99
N LEU A 219 -2.56 -6.73 6.99
CA LEU A 219 -1.40 -7.63 7.02
C LEU A 219 -1.35 -8.51 5.77
N ARG A 220 -2.47 -9.13 5.44
CA ARG A 220 -2.60 -9.96 4.24
C ARG A 220 -2.27 -9.18 2.97
N HIS A 221 -2.93 -8.04 2.76
CA HIS A 221 -2.74 -7.19 1.60
C HIS A 221 -1.27 -6.82 1.40
N ASN A 222 -0.60 -6.35 2.45
CA ASN A 222 0.80 -5.94 2.35
C ASN A 222 1.76 -7.11 2.10
N ILE A 223 1.51 -8.30 2.65
CA ILE A 223 2.32 -9.49 2.36
C ILE A 223 2.17 -9.89 0.89
N GLU A 224 0.95 -9.86 0.37
CA GLU A 224 0.64 -10.18 -1.02
C GLU A 224 1.30 -9.16 -1.98
N GLU A 225 1.11 -7.86 -1.77
CA GLU A 225 1.64 -6.81 -2.65
C GLU A 225 3.16 -6.73 -2.67
N VAL A 226 3.79 -6.76 -1.49
CA VAL A 226 5.25 -6.63 -1.40
C VAL A 226 5.94 -7.82 -2.06
N GLY A 227 5.37 -9.01 -1.97
CA GLY A 227 5.84 -10.19 -2.67
C GLY A 227 5.85 -10.06 -4.19
N MET A 228 4.99 -9.23 -4.75
CA MET A 228 4.90 -9.03 -6.20
C MET A 228 6.12 -8.28 -6.78
N PHE A 229 6.82 -7.49 -5.99
CA PHE A 229 8.00 -6.75 -6.44
C PHE A 229 9.06 -7.62 -7.11
N GLU A 230 9.28 -8.84 -6.61
CA GLU A 230 10.26 -9.77 -7.17
C GLU A 230 9.97 -10.12 -8.64
N HIS A 231 8.72 -10.03 -9.07
CA HIS A 231 8.28 -10.49 -10.38
C HIS A 231 8.37 -9.42 -11.46
N PHE A 232 8.15 -8.16 -11.12
CA PHE A 232 8.05 -7.12 -12.14
C PHE A 232 9.01 -5.94 -11.94
N LEU A 233 9.35 -5.59 -10.70
CA LEU A 233 10.04 -4.33 -10.41
C LEU A 233 11.46 -4.26 -11.02
N PRO A 234 12.30 -5.30 -10.98
CA PRO A 234 13.63 -5.23 -11.58
C PRO A 234 13.60 -4.96 -13.08
N ALA A 235 12.72 -5.67 -13.82
CA ALA A 235 12.60 -5.50 -15.25
C ALA A 235 11.99 -4.14 -15.64
N LEU A 236 10.97 -3.69 -14.90
CA LEU A 236 10.36 -2.38 -15.09
C LEU A 236 11.38 -1.26 -14.85
N TYR A 237 12.10 -1.32 -13.73
CA TYR A 237 13.11 -0.32 -13.39
C TYR A 237 14.19 -0.22 -14.48
N GLN A 238 14.71 -1.36 -14.94
CA GLN A 238 15.72 -1.39 -15.99
C GLN A 238 15.20 -0.75 -17.29
N SER A 239 13.99 -1.09 -17.74
CA SER A 239 13.41 -0.53 -18.96
C SER A 239 13.22 0.99 -18.89
N GLU A 240 12.89 1.52 -17.73
CA GLU A 240 12.71 2.97 -17.53
C GLU A 240 14.05 3.74 -17.42
N MET A 241 15.13 3.07 -17.01
CA MET A 241 16.46 3.68 -16.95
C MET A 241 17.20 3.66 -18.31
N GLU A 242 16.77 2.82 -19.25
CA GLU A 242 17.34 2.72 -20.59
C GLU A 242 16.66 3.67 -21.61
N CYS A 243 15.55 4.33 -21.24
CA CYS A 243 14.84 5.33 -22.06
C CYS A 243 15.31 6.76 -21.76
#